data_01df6f1667b8e5eff507f718a23217ee
#
_entry.id   01df6f1667b8e5eff507f718a23217ee
#
_cell.length_a   1.000
_cell.length_b   1.000
_cell.length_c   1.000
_cell.angle_alpha   90.00
_cell.angle_beta   90.00
_cell.angle_gamma   90.00
#
_symmetry.space_group_name_H-M   'P 1'
#
loop_
_entity.id
_entity.type
_entity.pdbx_description
1 polymer ?
#
loop_
_entity_poly.entity_id
_entity_poly.type
_entity_poly.pdbx_seq_one_letter_code
_entity_poly.pdbx_strand_id
1 'polypeptide(L)'
;MKNFTKKLINHCINKKLSISIAESCTGGMIGSKLISIPGASKVIDCGLITYSNLSKELYLNIPKNIILKYGAVSQQVAELMVIGLRNKIKSDLYICTTGIAGPGGGSIEKPVG
;
A
#
# COMPACT_ATOMS: atom_id res chain seq x y z
N MET A 1 10.99 -11.37 9.25
CA MET A 1 10.58 -10.57 8.07
C MET A 1 11.27 -10.99 6.78
N LYS A 2 12.60 -11.07 6.74
CA LYS A 2 13.32 -11.50 5.52
C LYS A 2 12.85 -12.86 4.99
N ASN A 3 12.65 -13.85 5.88
CA ASN A 3 12.21 -15.18 5.47
C ASN A 3 10.81 -15.17 4.87
N PHE A 4 9.89 -14.41 5.45
CA PHE A 4 8.54 -14.27 4.93
C PHE A 4 8.55 -13.57 3.56
N THR A 5 9.30 -12.47 3.44
CA THR A 5 9.39 -11.71 2.20
C THR A 5 9.95 -12.58 1.07
N LYS A 6 11.00 -13.34 1.36
CA LYS A 6 11.59 -14.28 0.40
C LYS A 6 10.61 -15.37 -0.01
N LYS A 7 9.88 -15.93 0.95
CA LYS A 7 8.86 -16.94 0.68
C LYS A 7 7.75 -16.39 -0.20
N LEU A 8 7.29 -15.17 0.08
CA LEU A 8 6.25 -14.52 -0.70
C LEU A 8 6.69 -14.31 -2.14
N ILE A 9 7.88 -13.72 -2.36
CA ILE A 9 8.39 -13.46 -3.71
C ILE A 9 8.56 -14.78 -4.47
N ASN A 10 9.17 -15.79 -3.86
CA ASN A 10 9.36 -17.09 -4.50
C ASN A 10 8.05 -17.77 -4.84
N HIS A 11 7.05 -17.68 -3.95
CA HIS A 11 5.72 -18.21 -4.22
C HIS A 11 5.08 -17.51 -5.43
N CYS A 12 5.16 -16.19 -5.47
CA CYS A 12 4.63 -15.41 -6.58
C CYS A 12 5.34 -15.74 -7.91
N ILE A 13 6.66 -15.93 -7.88
CA ILE A 13 7.40 -16.37 -9.07
C ILE A 13 6.87 -17.71 -9.56
N ASN A 14 6.75 -18.68 -8.65
CA ASN A 14 6.32 -20.04 -8.99
C ASN A 14 4.88 -20.08 -9.54
N LYS A 15 4.01 -19.26 -8.97
CA LYS A 15 2.59 -19.18 -9.38
C LYS A 15 2.34 -18.16 -10.49
N LYS A 16 3.36 -17.42 -10.91
CA LYS A 16 3.26 -16.34 -11.92
C LYS A 16 2.26 -15.28 -11.49
N LEU A 17 2.34 -14.86 -10.22
CA LEU A 17 1.50 -13.80 -9.64
C LEU A 17 2.28 -12.50 -9.59
N SER A 18 1.60 -11.40 -9.85
CA SER A 18 2.17 -10.06 -9.75
C SER A 18 1.57 -9.27 -8.59
N ILE A 19 2.33 -8.29 -8.10
CA ILE A 19 1.94 -7.46 -6.95
C ILE A 19 2.10 -6.00 -7.33
N SER A 20 1.11 -5.19 -6.97
CA SER A 20 1.19 -3.73 -6.96
C SER A 20 0.91 -3.21 -5.56
N ILE A 21 1.54 -2.09 -5.20
CA ILE A 21 1.56 -1.58 -3.83
C ILE A 21 1.25 -0.09 -3.86
N ALA A 22 0.44 0.37 -2.91
CA ALA A 22 0.28 1.80 -2.63
C ALA A 22 0.48 2.03 -1.14
N GLU A 23 1.49 2.81 -0.80
CA GLU A 23 1.87 3.06 0.58
C GLU A 23 1.62 4.50 0.97
N SER A 24 1.19 4.71 2.20
CA SER A 24 1.10 6.02 2.81
C SER A 24 2.10 6.12 3.98
N CYS A 25 1.70 5.73 5.17
CA CYS A 25 2.54 5.90 6.37
C CYS A 25 3.87 5.15 6.34
N THR A 26 3.95 4.05 5.60
CA THR A 26 5.18 3.25 5.47
C THR A 26 6.19 3.83 4.48
N GLY A 27 5.79 4.81 3.67
CA GLY A 27 6.68 5.62 2.84
C GLY A 27 7.53 4.88 1.80
N GLY A 28 7.12 3.68 1.38
CA GLY A 28 7.87 2.86 0.42
C GLY A 28 8.61 1.71 1.06
N MET A 29 8.50 1.52 2.37
CA MET A 29 9.20 0.46 3.09
C MET A 29 8.79 -0.95 2.64
N ILE A 30 7.51 -1.16 2.36
CA ILE A 30 7.01 -2.46 1.88
C ILE A 30 7.57 -2.75 0.50
N GLY A 31 7.47 -1.81 -0.41
CA GLY A 31 8.03 -1.93 -1.75
C GLY A 31 9.53 -2.20 -1.73
N SER A 32 10.26 -1.44 -0.91
CA SER A 32 11.71 -1.62 -0.75
C SER A 32 12.08 -3.01 -0.28
N LYS A 33 11.36 -3.54 0.72
CA LYS A 33 11.60 -4.88 1.24
C LYS A 33 11.33 -5.97 0.20
N LEU A 34 10.24 -5.84 -0.54
CA LEU A 34 9.91 -6.80 -1.59
C LEU A 34 10.93 -6.78 -2.72
N ILE A 35 11.34 -5.60 -3.16
CA ILE A 35 12.29 -5.42 -4.25
C ILE A 35 13.70 -5.93 -3.85
N SER A 36 14.03 -5.96 -2.56
CA SER A 36 15.33 -6.44 -2.10
C SER A 36 15.54 -7.94 -2.33
N ILE A 37 14.50 -8.69 -2.63
CA ILE A 37 14.60 -10.13 -2.86
C ILE A 37 14.98 -10.41 -4.32
N PRO A 38 16.00 -11.26 -4.57
CA PRO A 38 16.32 -11.65 -5.94
C PRO A 38 15.12 -12.23 -6.69
N GLY A 39 14.91 -11.76 -7.92
CA GLY A 39 13.78 -12.17 -8.75
C GLY A 39 12.52 -11.32 -8.56
N ALA A 40 12.54 -10.33 -7.69
CA ALA A 40 11.39 -9.47 -7.43
C ALA A 40 10.88 -8.75 -8.68
N SER A 41 11.74 -8.47 -9.65
CA SER A 41 11.34 -7.83 -10.91
C SER A 41 10.32 -8.65 -11.71
N LYS A 42 10.23 -9.95 -11.46
CA LYS A 42 9.22 -10.83 -12.07
C LYS A 42 7.87 -10.74 -11.37
N VAL A 43 7.80 -10.08 -10.21
CA VAL A 43 6.63 -10.08 -9.35
C VAL A 43 6.07 -8.67 -9.18
N ILE A 44 6.92 -7.68 -8.93
CA ILE A 44 6.48 -6.32 -8.59
C ILE A 44 6.23 -5.52 -9.86
N ASP A 45 4.97 -5.11 -10.07
CA ASP A 45 4.58 -4.29 -11.20
C ASP A 45 4.74 -2.79 -10.91
N CYS A 46 4.28 -2.35 -9.74
CA CYS A 46 4.18 -0.93 -9.44
C CYS A 46 4.18 -0.69 -7.93
N GLY A 47 4.76 0.41 -7.52
CA GLY A 47 4.65 0.92 -6.17
C GLY A 47 4.41 2.42 -6.20
N LEU A 48 3.35 2.88 -5.53
CA LEU A 48 3.03 4.28 -5.37
C LEU A 48 3.17 4.68 -3.92
N ILE A 49 3.69 5.87 -3.68
CA ILE A 49 3.71 6.47 -2.35
C ILE A 49 2.70 7.62 -2.37
N THR A 50 1.51 7.36 -1.87
CA THR A 50 0.41 8.34 -1.80
C THR A 50 0.30 8.86 -0.38
N TYR A 51 1.31 9.60 0.05
CA TYR A 51 1.45 10.03 1.43
C TYR A 51 0.41 11.08 1.84
N SER A 52 0.24 12.12 1.01
CA SER A 52 -0.71 13.22 1.28
C SER A 52 -2.14 12.82 0.90
N ASN A 53 -3.11 13.54 1.47
CA ASN A 53 -4.51 13.37 1.08
C ASN A 53 -4.70 13.74 -0.39
N LEU A 54 -4.05 14.78 -0.86
CA LEU A 54 -4.12 15.19 -2.26
C LEU A 54 -3.63 14.09 -3.20
N SER A 55 -2.52 13.43 -2.86
CA SER A 55 -2.00 12.32 -3.69
C SER A 55 -2.97 11.14 -3.74
N LYS A 56 -3.69 10.87 -2.65
CA LYS A 56 -4.74 9.85 -2.63
C LYS A 56 -5.88 10.19 -3.57
N GLU A 57 -6.27 11.46 -3.62
CA GLU A 57 -7.29 11.93 -4.56
C GLU A 57 -6.82 11.83 -6.02
N LEU A 58 -5.63 12.35 -6.31
CA LEU A 58 -5.10 12.45 -7.67
C LEU A 58 -4.72 11.09 -8.27
N TYR A 59 -4.06 10.25 -7.50
CA TYR A 59 -3.48 9.02 -8.03
C TYR A 59 -4.29 7.76 -7.75
N LEU A 60 -5.13 7.78 -6.73
CA LEU A 60 -6.00 6.64 -6.40
C LEU A 60 -7.48 6.95 -6.54
N ASN A 61 -7.82 8.16 -7.00
CA ASN A 61 -9.20 8.61 -7.22
C ASN A 61 -10.10 8.44 -5.99
N ILE A 62 -9.54 8.63 -4.80
CA ILE A 62 -10.33 8.57 -3.58
C ILE A 62 -11.10 9.89 -3.44
N PRO A 63 -12.43 9.86 -3.30
CA PRO A 63 -13.22 11.07 -3.16
C PRO A 63 -12.81 11.89 -1.95
N LYS A 64 -12.62 13.18 -2.13
CA LYS A 64 -12.22 14.09 -1.07
C LYS A 64 -13.16 14.05 0.13
N ASN A 65 -14.46 13.94 -0.11
CA ASN A 65 -15.47 13.88 0.95
C ASN A 65 -15.31 12.63 1.82
N ILE A 66 -14.85 11.53 1.28
CA ILE A 66 -14.59 10.31 2.05
C ILE A 66 -13.39 10.49 2.98
N ILE A 67 -12.32 11.11 2.47
CA ILE A 67 -11.14 11.41 3.30
C ILE A 67 -11.51 12.41 4.41
N LEU A 68 -12.31 13.41 4.11
CA LEU A 68 -12.77 14.38 5.10
C LEU A 68 -13.67 13.74 6.16
N LYS A 69 -14.55 12.83 5.75
CA LYS A 69 -15.53 12.20 6.66
C LYS A 69 -14.86 11.17 7.58
N TYR A 70 -14.03 10.29 7.03
CA TYR A 70 -13.47 9.16 7.79
C TYR A 70 -12.01 9.36 8.19
N GLY A 71 -11.33 10.33 7.58
CA GLY A 71 -9.90 10.52 7.73
C GLY A 71 -9.10 9.57 6.86
N ALA A 72 -7.85 9.95 6.57
CA ALA A 72 -6.96 9.14 5.75
C ALA A 72 -6.63 7.80 6.42
N VAL A 73 -6.61 7.77 7.75
CA VAL A 73 -6.34 6.56 8.53
C VAL A 73 -7.69 5.94 8.91
N SER A 74 -8.22 5.14 8.00
CA SER A 74 -9.52 4.48 8.17
C SER A 74 -9.60 3.27 7.27
N GLN A 75 -10.47 2.34 7.63
CA GLN A 75 -10.76 1.17 6.80
C GLN A 75 -11.35 1.60 5.45
N GLN A 76 -12.21 2.60 5.45
CA GLN A 76 -12.85 3.12 4.23
C GLN A 76 -11.80 3.61 3.23
N VAL A 77 -10.83 4.39 3.69
CA VAL A 77 -9.75 4.89 2.82
C VAL A 77 -8.82 3.75 2.39
N ALA A 78 -8.48 2.83 3.30
CA ALA A 78 -7.65 1.67 2.94
C ALA A 78 -8.28 0.84 1.82
N GLU A 79 -9.58 0.57 1.89
CA GLU A 79 -10.30 -0.18 0.86
C GLU A 79 -10.33 0.58 -0.47
N LEU A 80 -10.56 1.89 -0.43
CA LEU A 80 -10.56 2.72 -1.63
C LEU A 80 -9.18 2.86 -2.25
N MET A 81 -8.12 2.80 -1.45
CA MET A 81 -6.75 2.75 -1.97
C MET A 81 -6.54 1.50 -2.83
N VAL A 82 -6.98 0.35 -2.35
CA VAL A 82 -6.88 -0.92 -3.09
C VAL A 82 -7.68 -0.84 -4.39
N ILE A 83 -8.92 -0.35 -4.33
CA ILE A 83 -9.78 -0.23 -5.51
C ILE A 83 -9.16 0.75 -6.52
N GLY A 84 -8.66 1.88 -6.06
CA GLY A 84 -8.03 2.88 -6.93
C GLY A 84 -6.77 2.36 -7.60
N LEU A 85 -5.94 1.61 -6.87
CA LEU A 85 -4.75 0.99 -7.43
C LEU A 85 -5.12 -0.07 -8.47
N ARG A 86 -6.09 -0.92 -8.16
CA ARG A 86 -6.59 -1.94 -9.08
C ARG A 86 -7.10 -1.32 -10.39
N ASN A 87 -7.74 -0.16 -10.31
CA ASN A 87 -8.25 0.52 -11.50
C ASN A 87 -7.14 1.15 -12.35
N LYS A 88 -5.95 1.35 -11.78
CA LYS A 88 -4.82 1.96 -12.51
C LYS A 88 -3.92 0.94 -13.18
N ILE A 89 -3.71 -0.20 -12.55
CA ILE A 89 -2.79 -1.21 -13.06
C ILE A 89 -3.33 -2.60 -12.76
N LYS A 90 -3.21 -3.49 -13.73
CA LYS A 90 -3.62 -4.88 -13.57
C LYS A 90 -2.49 -5.67 -12.90
N SER A 91 -2.79 -6.19 -11.72
CA SER A 91 -1.92 -7.13 -11.00
C SER A 91 -2.79 -8.21 -10.38
N ASP A 92 -2.16 -9.25 -9.83
CA ASP A 92 -2.90 -10.32 -9.16
C ASP A 92 -3.18 -9.98 -7.70
N LEU A 93 -2.25 -9.28 -7.06
CA LEU A 93 -2.36 -8.87 -5.66
C LEU A 93 -2.14 -7.37 -5.53
N TYR A 94 -2.89 -6.76 -4.62
CA TYR A 94 -2.77 -5.34 -4.31
C TYR A 94 -2.60 -5.17 -2.80
N ILE A 95 -1.55 -4.47 -2.40
CA ILE A 95 -1.25 -4.20 -0.99
C ILE A 95 -1.25 -2.70 -0.79
N CYS A 96 -2.09 -2.23 0.13
CA CYS A 96 -2.14 -0.81 0.47
C CYS A 96 -2.02 -0.62 1.97
N THR A 97 -1.37 0.46 2.37
CA THR A 97 -1.20 0.83 3.78
C THR A 97 -1.59 2.26 4.03
N THR A 98 -2.25 2.48 5.15
CA THR A 98 -2.45 3.80 5.72
C THR A 98 -2.39 3.66 7.25
N GLY A 99 -1.96 4.71 7.93
CA GLY A 99 -1.80 4.64 9.37
C GLY A 99 -1.12 5.89 9.92
N ILE A 100 -0.88 5.87 11.20
CA ILE A 100 -0.16 6.94 11.90
C ILE A 100 1.21 6.40 12.31
N ALA A 101 2.25 6.89 11.62
CA ALA A 101 3.61 6.41 11.85
C ALA A 101 4.15 6.79 13.25
N GLY A 102 3.67 7.91 13.80
CA GLY A 102 4.14 8.42 15.08
C GLY A 102 5.44 9.25 14.95
N PRO A 103 6.01 9.67 16.08
CA PRO A 103 5.57 9.41 17.45
C PRO A 103 4.30 10.15 17.85
N GLY A 104 3.94 11.24 17.17
CA GLY A 104 2.74 12.03 17.48
C GLY A 104 1.54 11.66 16.62
N GLY A 105 0.41 12.31 16.88
CA GLY A 105 -0.79 12.23 16.06
C GLY A 105 -1.74 11.07 16.36
N GLY A 106 -1.36 10.14 17.23
CA GLY A 106 -2.21 9.02 17.57
C GLY A 106 -3.35 9.38 18.53
N SER A 107 -4.40 8.57 18.51
CA SER A 107 -5.53 8.65 19.42
C SER A 107 -5.94 7.24 19.86
N ILE A 108 -6.94 7.16 20.75
CA ILE A 108 -7.47 5.86 21.18
C ILE A 108 -8.07 5.12 20.00
N GLU A 109 -8.82 5.82 19.15
CA GLU A 109 -9.47 5.23 17.97
C GLU A 109 -8.48 4.95 16.84
N LYS A 110 -7.47 5.82 16.71
CA LYS A 110 -6.44 5.73 15.67
C LYS A 110 -5.05 5.80 16.32
N PRO A 111 -4.62 4.71 16.96
CA PRO A 111 -3.33 4.70 17.65
C PRO A 111 -2.15 4.75 16.68
N VAL A 112 -0.99 5.17 17.19
CA VAL A 112 0.27 5.08 16.46
C VAL A 112 0.61 3.61 16.20
N GLY A 113 1.03 3.33 14.96
CA GLY A 113 1.44 1.99 14.58
C GLY A 113 0.44 1.15 13.79
#